data_f072d67c1dc3782a987f4a27a1444c21
#
_entry.id   f072d67c1dc3782a987f4a27a1444c21
#
_cell.length_a   1.000
_cell.length_b   1.000
_cell.length_c   1.000
_cell.angle_alpha   90.00
_cell.angle_beta   90.00
_cell.angle_gamma   90.00
#
_symmetry.space_group_name_H-M   'P 1'
#
loop_
_entity.id
_entity.type
_entity.pdbx_description
1 polymer ?
#
loop_
_entity_poly.entity_id
_entity_poly.type
_entity_poly.pdbx_seq_one_letter_code
_entity_poly.pdbx_strand_id
1 'polypeptide(L)'
;MRFLYDLAASQPILLIYDKRRKFMYKSFNEMGLQCFEPEGAFYIFPCVKDTGMTGDEFATALLNSKKVAVVPGSAFGEFGKYYVRCSYAYSMKNLVEAISKIQEFIDELKSK
;
A
#
# COMPACT_ATOMS: atom_id res chain seq x y z
N MET A 1 -10.97 -15.30 -28.87
CA MET A 1 -10.82 -15.60 -27.59
C MET A 1 -11.52 -14.65 -26.65
N ARG A 2 -11.78 -15.19 -25.57
CA ARG A 2 -12.48 -14.52 -24.53
C ARG A 2 -11.84 -13.20 -24.08
N PHE A 3 -10.56 -13.07 -24.40
CA PHE A 3 -9.82 -11.91 -23.96
C PHE A 3 -10.41 -10.57 -24.41
N LEU A 4 -10.72 -10.45 -25.69
CA LEU A 4 -11.31 -9.21 -26.19
C LEU A 4 -12.72 -9.01 -25.65
N TYR A 5 -13.43 -10.09 -25.49
CA TYR A 5 -14.75 -10.06 -24.91
C TYR A 5 -14.64 -9.60 -23.45
N ASP A 6 -13.67 -10.14 -22.72
CA ASP A 6 -13.47 -9.77 -21.33
C ASP A 6 -13.02 -8.34 -21.18
N LEU A 7 -12.39 -7.77 -22.21
CA LEU A 7 -11.96 -6.40 -22.16
C LEU A 7 -13.14 -5.45 -21.95
N ALA A 8 -14.22 -5.68 -22.69
CA ALA A 8 -15.42 -4.85 -22.53
C ALA A 8 -16.07 -5.09 -21.16
N ALA A 9 -16.09 -6.33 -20.71
CA ALA A 9 -16.69 -6.68 -19.43
C ALA A 9 -15.82 -6.24 -18.26
N SER A 10 -14.51 -6.10 -18.47
CA SER A 10 -13.58 -5.76 -17.38
C SER A 10 -13.37 -4.26 -17.18
N GLN A 11 -13.91 -3.41 -18.05
CA GLN A 11 -13.76 -1.96 -17.87
C GLN A 11 -14.22 -1.46 -16.51
N PRO A 12 -15.37 -1.88 -15.99
CA PRO A 12 -15.76 -1.47 -14.63
C PRO A 12 -14.76 -1.94 -13.57
N ILE A 13 -14.18 -3.12 -13.76
CA ILE A 13 -13.18 -3.64 -12.83
C ILE A 13 -11.92 -2.80 -12.88
N LEU A 14 -11.48 -2.43 -14.07
CA LEU A 14 -10.31 -1.57 -14.23
C LEU A 14 -10.53 -0.21 -13.57
N LEU A 15 -11.72 0.35 -13.70
CA LEU A 15 -12.05 1.61 -13.06
C LEU A 15 -12.03 1.48 -11.54
N ILE A 16 -12.50 0.36 -11.01
CA ILE A 16 -12.49 0.10 -9.57
C ILE A 16 -11.05 0.04 -9.07
N TYR A 17 -10.17 -0.68 -9.77
CA TYR A 17 -8.77 -0.76 -9.39
C TYR A 17 -8.08 0.59 -9.53
N ASP A 18 -8.44 1.37 -10.54
CA ASP A 18 -7.87 2.69 -10.71
C ASP A 18 -8.23 3.62 -9.55
N LYS A 19 -9.46 3.55 -9.07
CA LYS A 19 -9.88 4.32 -7.91
C LYS A 19 -9.13 3.90 -6.65
N ARG A 20 -8.94 2.60 -6.46
CA ARG A 20 -8.21 2.06 -5.32
C ARG A 20 -6.76 2.49 -5.36
N ARG A 21 -6.14 2.41 -6.53
CA ARG A 21 -4.76 2.83 -6.72
C ARG A 21 -4.59 4.31 -6.36
N LYS A 22 -5.46 5.15 -6.87
CA LYS A 22 -5.42 6.60 -6.59
C LYS A 22 -5.62 6.89 -5.13
N PHE A 23 -6.55 6.18 -4.50
CA PHE A 23 -6.80 6.34 -3.07
C PHE A 23 -5.57 5.97 -2.25
N MET A 24 -4.96 4.84 -2.55
CA MET A 24 -3.77 4.38 -1.81
C MET A 24 -2.58 5.32 -2.04
N TYR A 25 -2.37 5.71 -3.28
CA TYR A 25 -1.28 6.61 -3.63
C TYR A 25 -1.41 7.94 -2.89
N LYS A 26 -2.59 8.54 -2.96
CA LYS A 26 -2.85 9.81 -2.29
C LYS A 26 -2.70 9.68 -0.77
N SER A 27 -3.27 8.62 -0.21
CA SER A 27 -3.26 8.43 1.25
C SER A 27 -1.85 8.27 1.78
N PHE A 28 -1.02 7.45 1.14
CA PHE A 28 0.35 7.27 1.60
C PHE A 28 1.17 8.55 1.48
N ASN A 29 1.02 9.29 0.40
CA ASN A 29 1.76 10.54 0.25
C ASN A 29 1.30 11.59 1.28
N GLU A 30 0.01 11.64 1.57
CA GLU A 30 -0.51 12.58 2.55
C GLU A 30 -0.02 12.29 3.96
N MET A 31 0.19 11.02 4.29
CA MET A 31 0.69 10.67 5.63
C MET A 31 2.22 10.68 5.71
N GLY A 32 2.90 11.07 4.64
CA GLY A 32 4.34 11.22 4.64
C GLY A 32 5.12 9.98 4.19
N LEU A 33 4.44 8.96 3.73
CA LEU A 33 5.09 7.77 3.18
C LEU A 33 5.13 7.89 1.67
N GLN A 34 6.14 8.60 1.19
CA GLN A 34 6.28 8.87 -0.23
C GLN A 34 6.32 7.59 -1.06
N CYS A 35 5.55 7.56 -2.13
CA CYS A 35 5.56 6.43 -3.04
C CYS A 35 5.39 6.92 -4.45
N PHE A 36 5.88 6.12 -5.39
CA PHE A 36 5.69 6.41 -6.80
C PHE A 36 4.34 5.87 -7.24
N GLU A 37 3.75 6.50 -8.25
CA GLU A 37 2.50 6.02 -8.80
C GLU A 37 2.74 4.66 -9.44
N PRO A 38 1.98 3.63 -9.04
CA PRO A 38 2.21 2.28 -9.55
C PRO A 38 1.71 2.15 -10.99
N GLU A 39 2.38 1.29 -11.75
CA GLU A 39 2.00 0.99 -13.13
C GLU A 39 1.67 -0.49 -13.26
N GLY A 40 0.47 -0.80 -13.73
CA GLY A 40 0.09 -2.13 -14.18
C GLY A 40 0.02 -3.24 -13.18
N ALA A 41 0.38 -3.05 -11.93
CA ALA A 41 0.30 -4.08 -10.90
C ALA A 41 -0.72 -3.68 -9.85
N PHE A 42 -1.07 -4.63 -8.99
CA PHE A 42 -2.02 -4.39 -7.90
C PHE A 42 -1.31 -4.09 -6.59
N TYR A 43 -0.12 -3.53 -6.68
CA TYR A 43 0.72 -3.25 -5.52
C TYR A 43 1.22 -1.82 -5.57
N ILE A 44 1.40 -1.24 -4.38
CA ILE A 44 2.02 0.07 -4.24
C ILE A 44 3.16 -0.06 -3.22
N PHE A 45 4.20 0.74 -3.40
CA PHE A 45 5.43 0.64 -2.59
C PHE A 45 5.71 1.96 -1.87
N PRO A 46 5.09 2.20 -0.72
CA PRO A 46 5.43 3.39 0.06
C PRO A 46 6.78 3.26 0.73
N CYS A 47 7.50 4.38 0.81
CA CYS A 47 8.78 4.46 1.48
C CYS A 47 8.57 4.81 2.95
N VAL A 48 9.13 4.00 3.85
CA VAL A 48 8.96 4.20 5.29
C VAL A 48 10.19 4.79 5.96
N LYS A 49 11.17 5.23 5.16
CA LYS A 49 12.45 5.72 5.68
C LYS A 49 12.28 6.86 6.69
N ASP A 50 11.35 7.76 6.42
CA ASP A 50 11.14 8.93 7.28
C ASP A 50 10.53 8.57 8.65
N THR A 51 10.07 7.33 8.82
CA THR A 51 9.61 6.87 10.13
C THR A 51 10.75 6.45 11.05
N GLY A 52 11.97 6.38 10.50
CA GLY A 52 13.12 5.89 11.24
C GLY A 52 13.25 4.37 11.25
N MET A 53 12.39 3.69 10.51
CA MET A 53 12.37 2.23 10.44
C MET A 53 12.74 1.72 9.07
N THR A 54 13.29 0.50 9.02
CA THR A 54 13.37 -0.23 7.75
C THR A 54 12.00 -0.81 7.42
N GLY A 55 11.83 -1.28 6.18
CA GLY A 55 10.58 -1.94 5.80
C GLY A 55 10.28 -3.15 6.67
N ASP A 56 11.30 -3.93 7.03
CA ASP A 56 11.13 -5.08 7.92
C ASP A 56 10.62 -4.68 9.29
N GLU A 57 11.22 -3.65 9.88
CA GLU A 57 10.82 -3.16 11.19
C GLU A 57 9.40 -2.59 11.16
N PHE A 58 9.11 -1.82 10.12
CA PHE A 58 7.79 -1.23 9.94
C PHE A 58 6.72 -2.31 9.78
N ALA A 59 6.98 -3.30 8.92
CA ALA A 59 6.02 -4.37 8.67
C ALA A 59 5.71 -5.17 9.93
N THR A 60 6.76 -5.51 10.69
CA THR A 60 6.60 -6.27 11.93
C THR A 60 5.82 -5.47 12.98
N ALA A 61 6.21 -4.21 13.18
CA ALA A 61 5.56 -3.37 14.18
C ALA A 61 4.10 -3.09 13.81
N LEU A 62 3.82 -2.85 12.54
CA LEU A 62 2.47 -2.60 12.07
C LEU A 62 1.57 -3.81 12.28
N LEU A 63 2.07 -4.99 11.96
CA LEU A 63 1.31 -6.23 12.14
C LEU A 63 1.00 -6.45 13.62
N ASN A 64 1.99 -6.27 14.48
CA ASN A 64 1.79 -6.48 15.91
C ASN A 64 0.87 -5.45 16.54
N SER A 65 0.98 -4.20 16.13
CA SER A 65 0.22 -3.10 16.72
C SER A 65 -1.19 -2.97 16.17
N LYS A 66 -1.34 -3.07 14.86
CA LYS A 66 -2.63 -2.76 14.20
C LYS A 66 -3.23 -3.93 13.44
N LYS A 67 -2.54 -5.06 13.40
CA LYS A 67 -3.00 -6.27 12.68
C LYS A 67 -3.17 -6.02 11.18
N VAL A 68 -2.35 -5.13 10.62
CA VAL A 68 -2.31 -4.88 9.19
C VAL A 68 -1.03 -5.49 8.64
N ALA A 69 -1.14 -6.32 7.62
CA ALA A 69 -0.02 -7.03 7.03
C ALA A 69 0.44 -6.34 5.75
N VAL A 70 1.74 -6.04 5.69
CA VAL A 70 2.38 -5.55 4.47
C VAL A 70 3.64 -6.39 4.26
N VAL A 71 4.16 -6.41 3.04
CA VAL A 71 5.35 -7.21 2.74
C VAL A 71 6.56 -6.29 2.74
N PRO A 72 7.62 -6.60 3.52
CA PRO A 72 8.83 -5.77 3.49
C PRO A 72 9.46 -5.77 2.11
N GLY A 73 9.91 -4.58 1.68
CA GLY A 73 10.54 -4.44 0.36
C GLY A 73 11.85 -5.20 0.24
N SER A 74 12.50 -5.51 1.35
CA SER A 74 13.73 -6.30 1.34
C SER A 74 13.54 -7.68 0.71
N ALA A 75 12.30 -8.18 0.70
CA ALA A 75 11.98 -9.44 0.03
C ALA A 75 12.22 -9.37 -1.48
N PHE A 76 12.33 -8.17 -2.04
CA PHE A 76 12.51 -7.96 -3.46
C PHE A 76 13.88 -7.39 -3.82
N GLY A 77 14.81 -7.30 -2.85
CA GLY A 77 16.16 -6.82 -3.06
C GLY A 77 16.55 -5.76 -2.04
N GLU A 78 17.85 -5.46 -1.96
CA GLU A 78 18.36 -4.49 -1.00
C GLU A 78 17.83 -3.08 -1.25
N PHE A 79 17.55 -2.73 -2.49
CA PHE A 79 17.01 -1.42 -2.81
C PHE A 79 15.63 -1.20 -2.17
N GLY A 80 14.96 -2.29 -1.75
CA GLY A 80 13.68 -2.21 -1.09
C GLY A 80 13.75 -2.11 0.43
N LYS A 81 14.93 -1.90 0.99
CA LYS A 81 15.14 -1.90 2.45
C LYS A 81 14.21 -0.95 3.20
N TYR A 82 13.90 0.19 2.62
CA TYR A 82 13.05 1.20 3.28
C TYR A 82 11.65 1.27 2.69
N TYR A 83 11.23 0.21 2.00
CA TYR A 83 9.92 0.17 1.36
C TYR A 83 9.10 -0.99 1.90
N VAL A 84 7.80 -0.86 1.81
CA VAL A 84 6.89 -1.98 2.03
C VAL A 84 5.99 -2.09 0.82
N ARG A 85 5.48 -3.30 0.56
CA ARG A 85 4.59 -3.55 -0.55
C ARG A 85 3.17 -3.74 -0.01
N CYS A 86 2.24 -2.96 -0.52
CA CYS A 86 0.85 -3.04 -0.12
C CYS A 86 0.00 -3.40 -1.34
N SER A 87 -0.87 -4.39 -1.18
CA SER A 87 -1.80 -4.76 -2.25
C SER A 87 -3.03 -3.87 -2.18
N TYR A 88 -3.55 -3.44 -3.34
CA TYR A 88 -4.85 -2.76 -3.37
C TYR A 88 -5.91 -3.61 -4.07
N ALA A 89 -5.70 -4.92 -4.12
CA ALA A 89 -6.65 -5.88 -4.67
C ALA A 89 -7.70 -6.31 -3.65
N TYR A 90 -8.07 -5.43 -2.74
CA TYR A 90 -9.09 -5.66 -1.71
C TYR A 90 -10.25 -4.69 -1.92
N SER A 91 -11.36 -4.90 -1.22
CA SER A 91 -12.49 -3.97 -1.33
C SER A 91 -12.07 -2.58 -0.83
N MET A 92 -12.71 -1.55 -1.35
CA MET A 92 -12.44 -0.19 -0.91
C MET A 92 -12.66 -0.05 0.60
N LYS A 93 -13.68 -0.71 1.13
CA LYS A 93 -13.94 -0.69 2.56
C LYS A 93 -12.74 -1.21 3.36
N ASN A 94 -12.15 -2.32 2.92
CA ASN A 94 -11.00 -2.89 3.60
C ASN A 94 -9.77 -2.02 3.45
N LEU A 95 -9.60 -1.39 2.30
CA LEU A 95 -8.48 -0.48 2.07
C LEU A 95 -8.59 0.77 2.94
N VAL A 96 -9.77 1.33 3.05
CA VAL A 96 -10.00 2.50 3.91
C VAL A 96 -9.69 2.15 5.37
N GLU A 97 -10.13 0.99 5.82
CA GLU A 97 -9.86 0.54 7.18
C GLU A 97 -8.36 0.35 7.42
N ALA A 98 -7.68 -0.29 6.48
CA ALA A 98 -6.24 -0.51 6.60
C ALA A 98 -5.47 0.82 6.61
N ILE A 99 -5.84 1.74 5.73
CA ILE A 99 -5.20 3.07 5.67
C ILE A 99 -5.42 3.82 6.98
N SER A 100 -6.61 3.74 7.55
CA SER A 100 -6.91 4.39 8.82
C SER A 100 -6.00 3.85 9.93
N LYS A 101 -5.81 2.54 9.97
CA LYS A 101 -4.94 1.91 10.96
C LYS A 101 -3.47 2.28 10.76
N ILE A 102 -3.03 2.36 9.51
CA ILE A 102 -1.66 2.79 9.21
C ILE A 102 -1.46 4.23 9.64
N GLN A 103 -2.45 5.09 9.40
CA GLN A 103 -2.38 6.48 9.83
C GLN A 103 -2.27 6.58 11.35
N GLU A 104 -3.06 5.79 12.09
CA GLU A 104 -2.96 5.73 13.55
C GLU A 104 -1.57 5.32 13.99
N PHE A 105 -1.01 4.32 13.31
CA PHE A 105 0.33 3.82 13.63
C PHE A 105 1.39 4.91 13.41
N ILE A 106 1.30 5.61 12.27
CA ILE A 106 2.22 6.71 11.97
C ILE A 106 2.10 7.81 13.02
N ASP A 107 0.87 8.15 13.40
CA ASP A 107 0.63 9.19 14.41
C ASP A 107 1.23 8.79 15.76
N GLU A 108 1.11 7.52 16.13
CA GLU A 108 1.69 7.01 17.36
C GLU A 108 3.22 7.09 17.34
N LEU A 109 3.83 6.81 16.19
CA LEU A 109 5.27 6.92 16.03
C LEU A 109 5.74 8.38 16.22
N LYS A 110 4.97 9.32 15.69
CA LYS A 110 5.33 10.74 15.78
C LYS A 110 5.18 11.31 17.18
N SER A 111 4.34 10.70 17.99
CA SER A 111 4.08 11.18 19.34
C SER A 111 5.09 10.67 20.37
N LYS A 112 6.02 9.83 19.96
CA LYS A 112 7.04 9.28 20.84
C LYS A 112 8.30 10.13 20.89
#